data_357dc0b304d805d5174ad9ad492c936d
#
_entry.id   357dc0b304d805d5174ad9ad492c936d
#
_cell.length_a   1.000
_cell.length_b   1.000
_cell.length_c   1.000
_cell.angle_alpha   90.00
_cell.angle_beta   90.00
_cell.angle_gamma   90.00
#
_symmetry.space_group_name_H-M   'P 1'
#
loop_
_entity.id
_entity.type
_entity.pdbx_description
1 polymer ?
#
loop_
_entity_poly.entity_id
_entity_poly.type
_entity_poly.pdbx_seq_one_letter_code
_entity_poly.pdbx_strand_id
1 'polypeptide(L)'
;DITHFEKITNDEIREIEKIVNKEIILNKKLDVATQSFDQAKKDGAVTMFGEKYGDEVRVITIADFSKELCGGTHVNRTGDIGLFKITEESSLASGVRRLVAVTGPKAVEYVQGNFAILENVKLQLKCNIDTVSDRVDKLLNDKKILEKQIKQHKKSNSPTSYESIIKEAIQCDDSKLMSAFTDLIDMNELKDYGNSLLNKIKSGVVVLGAIINEKPSMVMAVSNDLVIKGIKADELAKEIGAFMGGGGGGKPNLATAGGKDKKSLELAMKKSIEIFKVKIEEANAV
;
A
#
# COMPACT_ATOMS: atom_id res chain seq x y z
N ASP A 1 -16.65 -25.95 11.11
CA ASP A 1 -15.22 -26.30 10.95
C ASP A 1 -15.13 -27.55 10.09
N ILE A 2 -14.20 -27.56 9.15
CA ILE A 2 -14.01 -28.67 8.20
C ILE A 2 -12.53 -29.04 8.13
N THR A 3 -12.24 -30.31 7.86
CA THR A 3 -10.87 -30.78 7.62
C THR A 3 -10.51 -30.47 6.17
N HIS A 4 -9.62 -29.48 5.97
CA HIS A 4 -9.13 -29.09 4.67
C HIS A 4 -7.77 -28.40 4.82
N PHE A 5 -6.78 -28.76 4.01
CA PHE A 5 -5.40 -28.30 4.18
C PHE A 5 -5.12 -26.98 3.48
N GLU A 6 -5.86 -26.67 2.41
CA GLU A 6 -5.67 -25.46 1.61
C GLU A 6 -6.77 -24.42 1.89
N LYS A 7 -6.54 -23.20 1.44
CA LYS A 7 -7.56 -22.17 1.48
C LYS A 7 -8.69 -22.53 0.49
N ILE A 8 -9.93 -22.48 0.96
CA ILE A 8 -11.08 -22.68 0.09
C ILE A 8 -11.20 -21.50 -0.86
N THR A 9 -11.22 -21.77 -2.14
CA THR A 9 -11.31 -20.75 -3.18
C THR A 9 -12.72 -20.15 -3.28
N ASN A 10 -12.81 -18.98 -3.86
CA ASN A 10 -14.12 -18.36 -4.10
C ASN A 10 -15.02 -19.19 -5.03
N ASP A 11 -14.43 -19.99 -5.93
CA ASP A 11 -15.18 -20.88 -6.81
C ASP A 11 -15.78 -22.05 -6.04
N GLU A 12 -15.00 -22.66 -5.14
CA GLU A 12 -15.48 -23.72 -4.25
C GLU A 12 -16.56 -23.19 -3.28
N ILE A 13 -16.39 -21.98 -2.72
CA ILE A 13 -17.42 -21.35 -1.90
C ILE A 13 -18.72 -21.18 -2.70
N ARG A 14 -18.64 -20.70 -3.95
CA ARG A 14 -19.81 -20.56 -4.82
C ARG A 14 -20.50 -21.90 -5.09
N GLU A 15 -19.73 -22.96 -5.32
CA GLU A 15 -20.29 -24.27 -5.58
C GLU A 15 -20.95 -24.88 -4.32
N ILE A 16 -20.35 -24.72 -3.13
CA ILE A 16 -20.95 -25.10 -1.85
C ILE A 16 -22.29 -24.37 -1.65
N GLU A 17 -22.31 -23.04 -1.83
CA GLU A 17 -23.53 -22.24 -1.70
C GLU A 17 -24.61 -22.68 -2.69
N LYS A 18 -24.24 -22.99 -3.91
CA LYS A 18 -25.14 -23.48 -4.95
C LYS A 18 -25.78 -24.81 -4.58
N ILE A 19 -24.97 -25.76 -4.07
CA ILE A 19 -25.46 -27.09 -3.61
C ILE A 19 -26.43 -26.89 -2.45
N VAL A 20 -26.05 -26.14 -1.41
CA VAL A 20 -26.87 -25.94 -0.21
C VAL A 20 -28.18 -25.20 -0.57
N ASN A 21 -28.11 -24.10 -1.32
CA ASN A 21 -29.29 -23.36 -1.70
C ASN A 21 -30.23 -24.18 -2.62
N LYS A 22 -29.70 -25.05 -3.47
CA LYS A 22 -30.50 -26.00 -4.23
C LYS A 22 -31.31 -26.91 -3.33
N GLU A 23 -30.70 -27.50 -2.30
CA GLU A 23 -31.39 -28.38 -1.35
C GLU A 23 -32.44 -27.61 -0.51
N ILE A 24 -32.15 -26.36 -0.17
CA ILE A 24 -33.11 -25.46 0.49
C ILE A 24 -34.36 -25.22 -0.40
N ILE A 25 -34.14 -24.88 -1.66
CA ILE A 25 -35.24 -24.60 -2.64
C ILE A 25 -36.10 -25.82 -2.89
N LEU A 26 -35.54 -27.03 -2.84
CA LEU A 26 -36.30 -28.27 -2.99
C LEU A 26 -37.34 -28.50 -1.87
N ASN A 27 -37.25 -27.76 -0.76
CA ASN A 27 -38.20 -27.76 0.34
C ASN A 27 -38.53 -29.18 0.86
N LYS A 28 -37.49 -30.00 0.98
CA LYS A 28 -37.60 -31.38 1.46
C LYS A 28 -38.03 -31.42 2.91
N LYS A 29 -38.92 -32.35 3.27
CA LYS A 29 -39.27 -32.60 4.67
C LYS A 29 -38.11 -33.28 5.39
N LEU A 30 -37.84 -32.89 6.64
CA LEU A 30 -36.89 -33.58 7.51
C LEU A 30 -37.63 -34.74 8.23
N ASP A 31 -37.03 -35.91 8.21
CA ASP A 31 -37.50 -37.05 9.00
C ASP A 31 -36.63 -37.20 10.23
N VAL A 32 -37.28 -37.33 11.38
CA VAL A 32 -36.61 -37.47 12.70
C VAL A 32 -36.99 -38.80 13.27
N ALA A 33 -36.00 -39.65 13.57
CA ALA A 33 -36.22 -40.94 14.15
C ALA A 33 -35.26 -41.18 15.34
N THR A 34 -35.68 -41.93 16.32
CA THR A 34 -34.81 -42.46 17.37
C THR A 34 -34.52 -43.92 17.09
N GLN A 35 -33.25 -44.30 17.08
CA GLN A 35 -32.85 -45.68 16.82
C GLN A 35 -31.54 -46.01 17.56
N SER A 36 -31.13 -47.28 17.58
CA SER A 36 -29.87 -47.67 18.19
C SER A 36 -28.68 -47.04 17.43
N PHE A 37 -27.62 -46.74 18.17
CA PHE A 37 -26.40 -46.16 17.58
C PHE A 37 -25.81 -47.06 16.48
N ASP A 38 -25.77 -48.37 16.73
CA ASP A 38 -25.26 -49.35 15.76
C ASP A 38 -26.08 -49.38 14.47
N GLN A 39 -27.42 -49.26 14.58
CA GLN A 39 -28.27 -49.23 13.41
C GLN A 39 -28.08 -47.91 12.63
N ALA A 40 -28.03 -46.78 13.33
CA ALA A 40 -27.80 -45.46 12.68
C ALA A 40 -26.48 -45.45 11.89
N LYS A 41 -25.42 -46.05 12.47
CA LYS A 41 -24.13 -46.15 11.79
C LYS A 41 -24.15 -47.08 10.58
N LYS A 42 -24.87 -48.21 10.67
CA LYS A 42 -25.09 -49.11 9.52
C LYS A 42 -25.85 -48.45 8.41
N ASP A 43 -26.82 -47.60 8.75
CA ASP A 43 -27.63 -46.81 7.80
C ASP A 43 -26.87 -45.58 7.21
N GLY A 44 -25.58 -45.42 7.54
CA GLY A 44 -24.71 -44.37 6.99
C GLY A 44 -24.90 -43.00 7.63
N ALA A 45 -25.43 -42.95 8.86
CA ALA A 45 -25.54 -41.66 9.54
C ALA A 45 -24.14 -41.10 9.90
N VAL A 46 -23.92 -39.82 9.59
CA VAL A 46 -22.68 -39.12 9.93
C VAL A 46 -22.67 -38.82 11.43
N THR A 47 -21.53 -39.09 12.07
CA THR A 47 -21.27 -38.83 13.49
C THR A 47 -20.30 -37.67 13.64
N MET A 48 -20.54 -36.74 14.57
CA MET A 48 -19.60 -35.67 14.84
C MET A 48 -18.40 -36.18 15.66
N PHE A 49 -17.21 -35.71 15.30
CA PHE A 49 -15.97 -36.10 16.00
C PHE A 49 -15.99 -35.61 17.46
N GLY A 50 -15.70 -36.52 18.40
CA GLY A 50 -15.52 -36.19 19.82
C GLY A 50 -16.79 -36.24 20.66
N GLU A 51 -17.98 -36.46 20.09
CA GLU A 51 -19.20 -36.66 20.86
C GLU A 51 -19.31 -38.13 21.35
N LYS A 52 -19.76 -38.28 22.61
CA LYS A 52 -20.11 -39.59 23.16
C LYS A 52 -21.61 -39.81 22.97
N TYR A 53 -21.96 -40.82 22.22
CA TYR A 53 -23.34 -41.19 21.96
C TYR A 53 -23.79 -42.31 22.93
N GLY A 54 -25.05 -42.23 23.35
CA GLY A 54 -25.68 -43.33 24.09
C GLY A 54 -26.13 -44.47 23.18
N ASP A 55 -26.75 -45.50 23.77
CA ASP A 55 -27.25 -46.67 23.05
C ASP A 55 -28.37 -46.29 22.06
N GLU A 56 -29.18 -45.27 22.39
CA GLU A 56 -30.21 -44.69 21.52
C GLU A 56 -29.78 -43.28 21.08
N VAL A 57 -29.95 -43.02 19.80
CA VAL A 57 -29.56 -41.76 19.15
C VAL A 57 -30.70 -41.21 18.30
N ARG A 58 -30.78 -39.88 18.26
CA ARG A 58 -31.70 -39.16 17.39
C ARG A 58 -31.04 -38.96 16.03
N VAL A 59 -31.68 -39.45 14.97
CA VAL A 59 -31.21 -39.40 13.60
C VAL A 59 -32.10 -38.37 12.83
N ILE A 60 -31.44 -37.45 12.17
CA ILE A 60 -32.07 -36.48 11.27
C ILE A 60 -31.75 -36.92 9.86
N THR A 61 -32.80 -37.06 9.03
CA THR A 61 -32.65 -37.42 7.61
C THR A 61 -33.26 -36.38 6.72
N ILE A 62 -32.50 -35.91 5.72
CA ILE A 62 -32.97 -35.00 4.66
C ILE A 62 -32.99 -35.80 3.36
N ALA A 63 -34.09 -36.50 3.14
CA ALA A 63 -34.26 -37.40 1.99
C ALA A 63 -32.98 -38.27 1.73
N ASP A 64 -32.49 -38.22 0.50
CA ASP A 64 -31.27 -38.91 0.04
C ASP A 64 -29.99 -38.04 0.12
N PHE A 65 -30.09 -36.81 0.69
CA PHE A 65 -29.01 -35.84 0.70
C PHE A 65 -28.14 -35.91 1.94
N SER A 66 -28.74 -35.99 3.14
CA SER A 66 -28.01 -36.02 4.42
C SER A 66 -28.70 -36.90 5.46
N LYS A 67 -27.92 -37.61 6.22
CA LYS A 67 -28.35 -38.33 7.41
C LYS A 67 -27.31 -38.12 8.50
N GLU A 68 -27.70 -37.59 9.65
CA GLU A 68 -26.77 -37.26 10.71
C GLU A 68 -27.35 -37.54 12.11
N LEU A 69 -26.45 -37.75 13.10
CA LEU A 69 -26.81 -37.81 14.50
C LEU A 69 -26.80 -36.40 15.08
N CYS A 70 -27.96 -35.89 15.46
CA CYS A 70 -28.06 -34.55 16.04
C CYS A 70 -29.16 -34.44 17.07
N GLY A 71 -28.80 -34.06 18.31
CA GLY A 71 -29.74 -33.77 19.40
C GLY A 71 -30.37 -32.38 19.36
N GLY A 72 -29.88 -31.47 18.46
CA GLY A 72 -30.31 -30.10 18.39
C GLY A 72 -31.73 -29.89 17.81
N THR A 73 -32.18 -28.65 17.80
CA THR A 73 -33.43 -28.27 17.15
C THR A 73 -33.22 -28.12 15.63
N HIS A 74 -34.17 -28.60 14.85
CA HIS A 74 -34.12 -28.53 13.39
C HIS A 74 -35.39 -27.90 12.83
N VAL A 75 -35.30 -27.35 11.63
CA VAL A 75 -36.44 -26.92 10.84
C VAL A 75 -37.30 -28.13 10.41
N ASN A 76 -38.56 -27.90 10.07
CA ASN A 76 -39.39 -28.99 9.59
C ASN A 76 -39.12 -29.33 8.12
N ARG A 77 -38.76 -28.36 7.35
CA ARG A 77 -38.46 -28.47 5.91
C ARG A 77 -37.23 -27.65 5.57
N THR A 78 -36.45 -28.09 4.58
CA THR A 78 -35.24 -27.36 4.14
C THR A 78 -35.56 -25.94 3.67
N GLY A 79 -36.72 -25.69 3.12
CA GLY A 79 -37.18 -24.34 2.70
C GLY A 79 -37.31 -23.34 3.85
N ASP A 80 -37.52 -23.80 5.08
CA ASP A 80 -37.64 -22.93 6.26
C ASP A 80 -36.29 -22.24 6.60
N ILE A 81 -35.17 -22.73 6.07
CA ILE A 81 -33.83 -22.14 6.26
C ILE A 81 -33.71 -20.80 5.52
N GLY A 82 -34.36 -20.67 4.37
CA GLY A 82 -34.20 -19.51 3.48
C GLY A 82 -32.85 -19.45 2.80
N LEU A 83 -32.46 -18.27 2.33
CA LEU A 83 -31.16 -18.09 1.67
C LEU A 83 -29.99 -18.47 2.59
N PHE A 84 -29.06 -19.25 2.07
CA PHE A 84 -27.78 -19.56 2.72
C PHE A 84 -26.65 -18.80 2.04
N LYS A 85 -25.79 -18.13 2.82
CA LYS A 85 -24.62 -17.39 2.31
C LYS A 85 -23.44 -17.56 3.23
N ILE A 86 -22.29 -17.97 2.68
CA ILE A 86 -21.01 -17.98 3.40
C ILE A 86 -20.46 -16.55 3.41
N THR A 87 -20.13 -16.05 4.58
CA THR A 87 -19.66 -14.68 4.78
C THR A 87 -18.16 -14.62 5.08
N GLU A 88 -17.59 -15.68 5.63
CA GLU A 88 -16.17 -15.72 6.01
C GLU A 88 -15.59 -17.12 5.86
N GLU A 89 -14.32 -17.19 5.45
CA GLU A 89 -13.50 -18.38 5.40
C GLU A 89 -12.15 -18.05 6.04
N SER A 90 -11.74 -18.84 7.04
CA SER A 90 -10.49 -18.62 7.77
C SER A 90 -9.81 -19.91 8.18
N SER A 91 -8.50 -19.86 8.46
CA SER A 91 -7.76 -20.96 9.05
C SER A 91 -8.00 -21.01 10.56
N LEU A 92 -8.40 -22.15 11.09
CA LEU A 92 -8.55 -22.35 12.52
C LEU A 92 -7.31 -23.05 13.14
N ALA A 93 -6.80 -24.08 12.45
CA ALA A 93 -5.60 -24.83 12.83
C ALA A 93 -4.99 -25.46 11.58
N SER A 94 -3.84 -26.12 11.73
CA SER A 94 -3.26 -26.90 10.62
C SER A 94 -4.23 -27.98 10.16
N GLY A 95 -4.61 -27.93 8.87
CA GLY A 95 -5.57 -28.86 8.26
C GLY A 95 -7.03 -28.65 8.68
N VAL A 96 -7.38 -27.54 9.35
CA VAL A 96 -8.75 -27.22 9.74
C VAL A 96 -9.12 -25.80 9.28
N ARG A 97 -10.20 -25.71 8.52
CA ARG A 97 -10.77 -24.44 8.03
C ARG A 97 -12.10 -24.15 8.72
N ARG A 98 -12.34 -22.87 8.98
CA ARG A 98 -13.61 -22.37 9.52
C ARG A 98 -14.38 -21.64 8.44
N LEU A 99 -15.62 -22.05 8.22
CA LEU A 99 -16.59 -21.33 7.41
C LEU A 99 -17.64 -20.70 8.33
N VAL A 100 -17.90 -19.41 8.13
CA VAL A 100 -19.01 -18.70 8.78
C VAL A 100 -20.07 -18.42 7.73
N ALA A 101 -21.31 -18.76 8.06
CA ALA A 101 -22.42 -18.57 7.15
C ALA A 101 -23.61 -17.93 7.86
N VAL A 102 -24.46 -17.27 7.10
CA VAL A 102 -25.74 -16.70 7.53
C VAL A 102 -26.88 -17.28 6.72
N THR A 103 -28.08 -17.37 7.32
CA THR A 103 -29.28 -17.90 6.66
C THR A 103 -30.47 -16.96 6.85
N GLY A 104 -31.54 -17.20 6.08
CA GLY A 104 -32.82 -16.51 6.20
C GLY A 104 -32.72 -14.99 6.09
N PRO A 105 -33.39 -14.23 6.96
CA PRO A 105 -33.40 -12.76 6.92
C PRO A 105 -32.00 -12.14 6.96
N LYS A 106 -31.10 -12.68 7.78
CA LYS A 106 -29.72 -12.16 7.86
C LYS A 106 -28.92 -12.34 6.57
N ALA A 107 -29.16 -13.42 5.85
CA ALA A 107 -28.53 -13.62 4.54
C ALA A 107 -29.07 -12.60 3.51
N VAL A 108 -30.37 -12.31 3.56
CA VAL A 108 -30.99 -11.29 2.70
C VAL A 108 -30.42 -9.90 3.02
N GLU A 109 -30.34 -9.51 4.30
CA GLU A 109 -29.74 -8.24 4.73
C GLU A 109 -28.29 -8.10 4.27
N TYR A 110 -27.51 -9.16 4.42
CA TYR A 110 -26.10 -9.19 3.98
C TYR A 110 -25.98 -8.96 2.47
N VAL A 111 -26.81 -9.64 1.66
CA VAL A 111 -26.81 -9.47 0.21
C VAL A 111 -27.27 -8.08 -0.18
N GLN A 112 -28.37 -7.57 0.41
CA GLN A 112 -28.87 -6.21 0.15
C GLN A 112 -27.86 -5.14 0.52
N GLY A 113 -27.14 -5.29 1.64
CA GLY A 113 -26.07 -4.39 2.06
C GLY A 113 -24.93 -4.32 1.03
N ASN A 114 -24.48 -5.47 0.52
CA ASN A 114 -23.45 -5.52 -0.53
C ASN A 114 -23.94 -4.89 -1.85
N PHE A 115 -25.20 -5.11 -2.22
CA PHE A 115 -25.80 -4.45 -3.39
C PHE A 115 -25.85 -2.93 -3.23
N ALA A 116 -26.21 -2.42 -2.05
CA ALA A 116 -26.24 -0.98 -1.79
C ALA A 116 -24.83 -0.33 -1.94
N ILE A 117 -23.78 -1.02 -1.47
CA ILE A 117 -22.39 -0.57 -1.67
C ILE A 117 -22.06 -0.53 -3.18
N LEU A 118 -22.42 -1.59 -3.92
CA LEU A 118 -22.14 -1.67 -5.34
C LEU A 118 -22.89 -0.59 -6.14
N GLU A 119 -24.15 -0.29 -5.79
CA GLU A 119 -24.90 0.82 -6.38
C GLU A 119 -24.22 2.17 -6.13
N ASN A 120 -23.71 2.41 -4.92
CA ASN A 120 -22.93 3.64 -4.63
C ASN A 120 -21.66 3.74 -5.49
N VAL A 121 -20.92 2.65 -5.64
CA VAL A 121 -19.73 2.60 -6.51
C VAL A 121 -20.11 2.90 -7.97
N LYS A 122 -21.18 2.28 -8.46
CA LYS A 122 -21.74 2.52 -9.80
C LYS A 122 -22.07 4.00 -10.01
N LEU A 123 -22.74 4.64 -9.05
CA LEU A 123 -23.08 6.07 -9.11
C LEU A 123 -21.81 6.96 -9.14
N GLN A 124 -20.81 6.69 -8.32
CA GLN A 124 -19.54 7.43 -8.31
C GLN A 124 -18.79 7.30 -9.62
N LEU A 125 -18.76 6.10 -10.20
CA LEU A 125 -18.09 5.80 -11.46
C LEU A 125 -18.91 6.21 -12.69
N LYS A 126 -20.18 6.60 -12.53
CA LYS A 126 -21.12 6.95 -13.60
C LYS A 126 -21.17 5.87 -14.70
N CYS A 127 -21.35 4.62 -14.29
CA CYS A 127 -21.36 3.47 -15.21
C CYS A 127 -22.43 2.45 -14.82
N ASN A 128 -22.67 1.45 -15.67
CA ASN A 128 -23.53 0.32 -15.37
C ASN A 128 -22.78 -0.73 -14.55
N ILE A 129 -23.54 -1.59 -13.84
CA ILE A 129 -22.97 -2.62 -12.95
C ILE A 129 -22.01 -3.56 -13.68
N ASP A 130 -22.36 -3.96 -14.91
CA ASP A 130 -21.54 -4.87 -15.72
C ASP A 130 -20.21 -4.27 -16.16
N THR A 131 -20.08 -2.94 -16.12
CA THR A 131 -18.89 -2.20 -16.55
C THR A 131 -18.09 -1.58 -15.39
N VAL A 132 -18.47 -1.86 -14.15
CA VAL A 132 -17.78 -1.33 -12.95
C VAL A 132 -16.31 -1.73 -12.93
N SER A 133 -16.01 -3.01 -13.17
CA SER A 133 -14.64 -3.53 -13.17
C SER A 133 -13.79 -2.85 -14.23
N ASP A 134 -14.27 -2.77 -15.47
CA ASP A 134 -13.56 -2.11 -16.57
C ASP A 134 -13.29 -0.62 -16.27
N ARG A 135 -14.26 0.03 -15.61
CA ARG A 135 -14.14 1.44 -15.25
C ARG A 135 -13.09 1.66 -14.15
N VAL A 136 -13.01 0.75 -13.18
CA VAL A 136 -11.97 0.76 -12.14
C VAL A 136 -10.60 0.53 -12.76
N ASP A 137 -10.45 -0.47 -13.63
CA ASP A 137 -9.20 -0.77 -14.31
C ASP A 137 -8.71 0.42 -15.15
N LYS A 138 -9.64 1.06 -15.86
CA LYS A 138 -9.34 2.28 -16.62
C LYS A 138 -8.83 3.40 -15.69
N LEU A 139 -9.49 3.67 -14.57
CA LEU A 139 -9.07 4.71 -13.62
C LEU A 139 -7.69 4.41 -13.02
N LEU A 140 -7.41 3.16 -12.69
CA LEU A 140 -6.09 2.75 -12.20
C LEU A 140 -4.99 2.95 -13.25
N ASN A 141 -5.29 2.68 -14.51
CA ASN A 141 -4.36 2.90 -15.62
C ASN A 141 -4.16 4.40 -15.89
N ASP A 142 -5.25 5.18 -15.96
CA ASP A 142 -5.18 6.63 -16.15
C ASP A 142 -4.35 7.30 -15.03
N LYS A 143 -4.53 6.85 -13.78
CA LYS A 143 -3.70 7.29 -12.64
C LYS A 143 -2.22 7.03 -12.89
N LYS A 144 -1.82 5.81 -13.32
CA LYS A 144 -0.41 5.46 -13.63
C LYS A 144 0.15 6.34 -14.74
N ILE A 145 -0.64 6.61 -15.78
CA ILE A 145 -0.25 7.48 -16.89
C ILE A 145 -0.01 8.92 -16.39
N LEU A 146 -0.95 9.46 -15.61
CA LEU A 146 -0.84 10.81 -15.05
C LEU A 146 0.36 10.95 -14.12
N GLU A 147 0.62 9.97 -13.25
CA GLU A 147 1.79 9.96 -12.38
C GLU A 147 3.10 9.98 -13.21
N LYS A 148 3.15 9.23 -14.31
CA LYS A 148 4.29 9.22 -15.23
C LYS A 148 4.45 10.56 -15.95
N GLN A 149 3.36 11.16 -16.41
CA GLN A 149 3.36 12.49 -17.04
C GLN A 149 3.83 13.57 -16.06
N ILE A 150 3.34 13.57 -14.83
CA ILE A 150 3.78 14.49 -13.78
C ILE A 150 5.29 14.36 -13.53
N LYS A 151 5.82 13.11 -13.47
CA LYS A 151 7.27 12.88 -13.34
C LYS A 151 8.06 13.41 -14.55
N GLN A 152 7.53 13.25 -15.75
CA GLN A 152 8.18 13.75 -16.97
C GLN A 152 8.12 15.28 -17.05
N HIS A 153 6.97 15.89 -16.75
CA HIS A 153 6.83 17.36 -16.73
C HIS A 153 7.70 18.01 -15.65
N LYS A 154 7.86 17.38 -14.48
CA LYS A 154 8.80 17.85 -13.46
C LYS A 154 10.25 17.82 -13.92
N LYS A 155 10.64 16.82 -14.75
CA LYS A 155 11.98 16.77 -15.35
C LYS A 155 12.21 17.81 -16.45
N SER A 156 11.17 18.16 -17.21
CA SER A 156 11.27 19.10 -18.34
C SER A 156 10.99 20.55 -17.96
N ASN A 157 10.24 20.81 -16.89
CA ASN A 157 9.87 22.15 -16.42
C ASN A 157 10.62 22.57 -15.15
N SER A 158 11.80 22.03 -14.88
CA SER A 158 12.71 22.70 -13.93
C SER A 158 13.05 24.08 -14.55
N PRO A 159 12.62 25.20 -13.93
CA PRO A 159 12.81 26.56 -14.51
C PRO A 159 14.28 26.92 -14.69
N THR A 160 15.16 26.10 -14.16
CA THR A 160 16.59 26.22 -14.28
C THR A 160 17.13 25.00 -15.05
N SER A 161 17.24 25.13 -16.37
CA SER A 161 17.93 24.11 -17.17
C SER A 161 19.36 23.96 -16.68
N TYR A 162 19.95 22.76 -16.79
CA TYR A 162 21.38 22.55 -16.45
C TYR A 162 22.26 23.61 -17.08
N GLU A 163 21.93 24.00 -18.30
CA GLU A 163 22.70 24.99 -19.08
C GLU A 163 22.63 26.40 -18.47
N SER A 164 21.49 26.82 -17.92
CA SER A 164 21.37 28.14 -17.28
C SER A 164 22.17 28.18 -15.97
N ILE A 165 22.08 27.15 -15.13
CA ILE A 165 22.85 27.07 -13.88
C ILE A 165 24.35 27.04 -14.15
N ILE A 166 24.78 26.31 -15.18
CA ILE A 166 26.19 26.24 -15.57
C ILE A 166 26.69 27.58 -16.12
N LYS A 167 25.83 28.33 -16.86
CA LYS A 167 26.17 29.69 -17.37
C LYS A 167 26.30 30.72 -16.26
N GLU A 168 25.52 30.57 -15.19
CA GLU A 168 25.54 31.47 -14.03
C GLU A 168 26.59 31.05 -12.96
N ALA A 169 27.35 29.99 -13.24
CA ALA A 169 28.38 29.50 -12.32
C ALA A 169 29.47 30.55 -12.10
N ILE A 170 29.83 30.78 -10.85
CA ILE A 170 30.93 31.66 -10.46
C ILE A 170 32.23 30.87 -10.68
N GLN A 171 33.14 31.39 -11.46
CA GLN A 171 34.46 30.82 -11.63
C GLN A 171 35.34 31.21 -10.43
N CYS A 172 35.88 30.22 -9.74
CA CYS A 172 36.84 30.37 -8.65
C CYS A 172 38.11 29.59 -9.01
N ASP A 173 39.09 30.24 -9.60
CA ASP A 173 40.29 29.64 -10.20
C ASP A 173 39.90 28.45 -11.13
N ASP A 174 40.40 27.24 -10.88
CA ASP A 174 40.09 26.05 -11.68
C ASP A 174 38.76 25.40 -11.32
N SER A 175 38.01 25.92 -10.34
CA SER A 175 36.75 25.36 -9.82
C SER A 175 35.56 26.23 -10.17
N LYS A 176 34.38 25.60 -10.27
CA LYS A 176 33.08 26.26 -10.49
C LYS A 176 32.20 26.16 -9.26
N LEU A 177 31.61 27.27 -8.86
CA LEU A 177 30.65 27.36 -7.78
C LEU A 177 29.28 27.68 -8.35
N MET A 178 28.33 26.77 -8.18
CA MET A 178 26.97 26.87 -8.73
C MET A 178 25.94 26.94 -7.61
N SER A 179 24.94 27.79 -7.80
CA SER A 179 23.79 27.93 -6.89
C SER A 179 22.51 28.08 -7.67
N ALA A 180 21.48 27.36 -7.27
CA ALA A 180 20.14 27.49 -7.86
C ALA A 180 19.03 27.13 -6.87
N PHE A 181 17.91 27.86 -7.00
CA PHE A 181 16.63 27.43 -6.48
C PHE A 181 15.99 26.43 -7.41
N THR A 182 15.32 25.43 -6.84
CA THR A 182 14.60 24.42 -7.60
C THR A 182 13.19 24.22 -7.06
N ASP A 183 12.27 23.83 -7.91
CA ASP A 183 10.90 23.46 -7.54
C ASP A 183 10.77 21.96 -7.22
N LEU A 184 11.89 21.28 -6.98
CA LEU A 184 11.90 19.87 -6.58
C LEU A 184 11.28 19.72 -5.19
N ILE A 185 10.40 18.75 -5.05
CA ILE A 185 9.62 18.49 -3.82
C ILE A 185 10.08 17.24 -3.06
N ASP A 186 11.07 16.53 -3.59
CA ASP A 186 11.67 15.35 -2.97
C ASP A 186 13.16 15.53 -2.74
N MET A 187 13.64 15.14 -1.55
CA MET A 187 15.03 15.31 -1.16
C MET A 187 16.00 14.42 -1.96
N ASN A 188 15.56 13.23 -2.38
CA ASN A 188 16.42 12.35 -3.17
C ASN A 188 16.55 12.89 -4.60
N GLU A 189 15.44 13.41 -5.17
CA GLU A 189 15.48 14.11 -6.46
C GLU A 189 16.43 15.31 -6.41
N LEU A 190 16.43 16.08 -5.32
CA LEU A 190 17.33 17.23 -5.14
C LEU A 190 18.80 16.81 -5.03
N LYS A 191 19.11 15.71 -4.34
CA LYS A 191 20.44 15.12 -4.27
C LYS A 191 20.93 14.62 -5.63
N ASP A 192 20.07 13.90 -6.36
CA ASP A 192 20.39 13.38 -7.69
C ASP A 192 20.63 14.50 -8.68
N TYR A 193 19.86 15.59 -8.55
CA TYR A 193 20.03 16.78 -9.38
C TYR A 193 21.38 17.47 -9.07
N GLY A 194 21.73 17.63 -7.79
CA GLY A 194 23.02 18.18 -7.36
C GLY A 194 24.19 17.37 -7.88
N ASN A 195 24.15 16.03 -7.75
CA ASN A 195 25.17 15.13 -8.28
C ASN A 195 25.28 15.22 -9.82
N SER A 196 24.13 15.31 -10.50
CA SER A 196 24.10 15.42 -11.96
C SER A 196 24.73 16.72 -12.48
N LEU A 197 24.53 17.82 -11.76
CA LEU A 197 25.19 19.10 -12.03
C LEU A 197 26.71 19.01 -11.76
N LEU A 198 27.09 18.44 -10.62
CA LEU A 198 28.48 18.28 -10.27
C LEU A 198 29.25 17.44 -11.29
N ASN A 199 28.64 16.37 -11.81
CA ASN A 199 29.23 15.53 -12.84
C ASN A 199 29.47 16.23 -14.20
N LYS A 200 28.78 17.35 -14.45
CA LYS A 200 28.96 18.15 -15.67
C LYS A 200 30.13 19.15 -15.58
N ILE A 201 30.63 19.38 -14.38
CA ILE A 201 31.80 20.20 -14.12
C ILE A 201 32.91 19.30 -13.58
N LYS A 202 34.15 19.54 -13.98
CA LYS A 202 35.30 18.70 -13.56
C LYS A 202 35.65 18.93 -12.08
N SER A 203 35.59 20.18 -11.64
CA SER A 203 35.90 20.58 -10.26
C SER A 203 34.90 21.68 -9.84
N GLY A 204 34.37 21.59 -8.60
CA GLY A 204 33.49 22.64 -8.08
C GLY A 204 32.55 22.23 -6.98
N VAL A 205 31.67 23.16 -6.67
CA VAL A 205 30.61 23.05 -5.66
C VAL A 205 29.26 23.38 -6.25
N VAL A 206 28.25 22.62 -5.88
CA VAL A 206 26.85 22.85 -6.23
C VAL A 206 26.03 23.03 -4.96
N VAL A 207 25.34 24.16 -4.85
CA VAL A 207 24.40 24.47 -3.77
C VAL A 207 23.00 24.60 -4.35
N LEU A 208 22.10 23.70 -3.97
CA LEU A 208 20.71 23.73 -4.41
C LEU A 208 19.78 23.98 -3.22
N GLY A 209 18.80 24.85 -3.43
CA GLY A 209 17.74 25.15 -2.48
C GLY A 209 16.37 24.77 -3.00
N ALA A 210 15.51 24.24 -2.13
CA ALA A 210 14.13 23.90 -2.44
C ALA A 210 13.22 24.02 -1.21
N ILE A 211 11.93 24.14 -1.43
CA ILE A 211 10.93 24.01 -0.36
C ILE A 211 10.33 22.62 -0.45
N ILE A 212 10.64 21.75 0.50
CA ILE A 212 10.17 20.37 0.56
C ILE A 212 9.30 20.20 1.79
N ASN A 213 8.05 19.75 1.59
CA ASN A 213 7.06 19.59 2.66
C ASN A 213 6.93 20.84 3.55
N GLU A 214 6.78 22.01 2.92
CA GLU A 214 6.65 23.30 3.59
C GLU A 214 7.91 23.78 4.35
N LYS A 215 9.06 23.08 4.24
CA LYS A 215 10.31 23.38 4.95
C LYS A 215 11.42 23.75 3.96
N PRO A 216 12.28 24.73 4.31
CA PRO A 216 13.47 25.05 3.53
C PRO A 216 14.45 23.88 3.61
N SER A 217 14.93 23.47 2.48
CA SER A 217 15.85 22.34 2.31
C SER A 217 16.95 22.70 1.33
N MET A 218 18.17 22.29 1.63
CA MET A 218 19.35 22.53 0.79
C MET A 218 20.12 21.25 0.57
N VAL A 219 20.74 21.14 -0.60
CA VAL A 219 21.75 20.13 -0.92
C VAL A 219 23.03 20.84 -1.30
N MET A 220 24.14 20.35 -0.79
CA MET A 220 25.49 20.80 -1.10
C MET A 220 26.28 19.61 -1.64
N ALA A 221 26.77 19.72 -2.85
CA ALA A 221 27.63 18.68 -3.47
C ALA A 221 28.99 19.29 -3.79
N VAL A 222 30.07 18.60 -3.42
CA VAL A 222 31.48 19.04 -3.56
C VAL A 222 32.23 17.98 -4.33
N SER A 223 33.04 18.37 -5.29
CA SER A 223 33.87 17.47 -6.08
C SER A 223 34.99 16.84 -5.23
N ASN A 224 35.40 15.63 -5.59
CA ASN A 224 36.34 14.85 -4.80
C ASN A 224 37.73 15.53 -4.63
N ASP A 225 38.18 16.25 -5.65
CA ASP A 225 39.43 17.02 -5.60
C ASP A 225 39.37 18.14 -4.56
N LEU A 226 38.24 18.83 -4.41
CA LEU A 226 38.02 19.84 -3.39
C LEU A 226 37.85 19.24 -1.99
N VAL A 227 37.23 18.05 -1.90
CA VAL A 227 37.15 17.31 -0.62
C VAL A 227 38.56 16.93 -0.12
N ILE A 228 39.45 16.51 -1.01
CA ILE A 228 40.84 16.21 -0.67
C ILE A 228 41.58 17.47 -0.19
N LYS A 229 41.30 18.64 -0.72
CA LYS A 229 41.80 19.94 -0.28
C LYS A 229 41.14 20.43 1.03
N GLY A 230 40.29 19.63 1.68
CA GLY A 230 39.68 19.95 2.97
C GLY A 230 38.33 20.68 2.89
N ILE A 231 37.75 20.89 1.69
CA ILE A 231 36.46 21.57 1.51
C ILE A 231 35.37 20.50 1.58
N LYS A 232 34.62 20.48 2.70
CA LYS A 232 33.65 19.42 2.99
C LYS A 232 32.24 19.96 3.07
N ALA A 233 31.29 19.29 2.38
CA ALA A 233 29.87 19.63 2.36
C ALA A 233 29.20 19.44 3.72
N ASP A 234 29.55 18.40 4.47
CA ASP A 234 28.90 18.04 5.74
C ASP A 234 29.17 19.03 6.87
N GLU A 235 30.37 19.62 6.89
CA GLU A 235 30.74 20.66 7.86
C GLU A 235 29.88 21.92 7.63
N LEU A 236 29.81 22.38 6.38
CA LEU A 236 29.01 23.54 6.02
C LEU A 236 27.49 23.28 6.17
N ALA A 237 27.03 22.08 5.84
CA ALA A 237 25.63 21.74 6.01
C ALA A 237 25.16 21.83 7.47
N LYS A 238 26.02 21.51 8.44
CA LYS A 238 25.72 21.68 9.88
C LYS A 238 25.58 23.16 10.24
N GLU A 239 26.52 23.99 9.79
CA GLU A 239 26.51 25.43 10.06
C GLU A 239 25.27 26.11 9.43
N ILE A 240 25.01 25.83 8.17
CA ILE A 240 23.89 26.41 7.44
C ILE A 240 22.53 25.87 7.95
N GLY A 241 22.47 24.58 8.34
CA GLY A 241 21.27 24.03 8.98
C GLY A 241 20.93 24.73 10.29
N ALA A 242 21.94 24.99 11.14
CA ALA A 242 21.76 25.76 12.35
C ALA A 242 21.32 27.22 12.07
N PHE A 243 21.90 27.86 11.06
CA PHE A 243 21.50 29.20 10.61
C PHE A 243 20.02 29.24 10.16
N MET A 244 19.49 28.20 9.51
CA MET A 244 18.08 28.08 9.13
C MET A 244 17.16 27.64 10.28
N GLY A 245 17.65 27.53 11.51
CA GLY A 245 16.86 27.09 12.67
C GLY A 245 16.53 25.60 12.66
N GLY A 246 17.35 24.79 12.01
CA GLY A 246 17.20 23.35 11.90
C GLY A 246 18.51 22.62 12.08
N GLY A 247 18.85 21.70 11.17
CA GLY A 247 20.07 20.91 11.21
C GLY A 247 20.58 20.54 9.83
N GLY A 248 21.76 20.00 9.77
CA GLY A 248 22.38 19.54 8.54
C GLY A 248 23.41 18.44 8.78
N GLY A 249 23.80 17.77 7.71
CA GLY A 249 24.82 16.73 7.74
C GLY A 249 24.81 15.87 6.48
N GLY A 250 25.74 14.93 6.42
CA GLY A 250 25.88 14.05 5.26
C GLY A 250 27.28 13.49 5.16
N LYS A 251 27.72 13.31 3.93
CA LYS A 251 29.08 12.92 3.59
C LYS A 251 29.89 14.15 3.16
N PRO A 252 31.24 14.12 3.22
CA PRO A 252 32.08 15.24 2.79
C PRO A 252 31.80 15.72 1.35
N ASN A 253 31.41 14.83 0.47
CA ASN A 253 31.09 15.16 -0.93
C ASN A 253 29.61 15.46 -1.21
N LEU A 254 28.68 15.10 -0.30
CA LEU A 254 27.24 15.34 -0.47
C LEU A 254 26.54 15.44 0.88
N ALA A 255 26.02 16.61 1.19
CA ALA A 255 25.34 16.88 2.44
C ALA A 255 24.03 17.63 2.22
N THR A 256 23.18 17.60 3.23
CA THR A 256 21.88 18.28 3.24
C THR A 256 21.75 19.16 4.47
N ALA A 257 21.09 20.31 4.31
CA ALA A 257 20.68 21.16 5.40
C ALA A 257 19.18 21.43 5.32
N GLY A 258 18.55 21.58 6.47
CA GLY A 258 17.12 21.88 6.56
C GLY A 258 16.84 22.87 7.67
N GLY A 259 15.74 23.61 7.54
CA GLY A 259 15.36 24.63 8.49
C GLY A 259 13.86 24.67 8.77
N LYS A 260 13.44 25.69 9.54
CA LYS A 260 12.04 25.93 9.90
C LYS A 260 11.45 27.14 9.18
N ASP A 261 12.24 28.16 8.89
CA ASP A 261 11.79 29.39 8.26
C ASP A 261 12.13 29.43 6.77
N LYS A 262 11.08 29.40 5.92
CA LYS A 262 11.22 29.50 4.44
C LYS A 262 12.00 30.73 4.00
N LYS A 263 11.86 31.85 4.72
CA LYS A 263 12.55 33.12 4.37
C LYS A 263 14.06 33.06 4.57
N SER A 264 14.54 32.15 5.41
CA SER A 264 15.97 31.99 5.65
C SER A 264 16.70 31.30 4.49
N LEU A 265 16.00 30.60 3.58
CA LEU A 265 16.60 29.79 2.53
C LEU A 265 17.48 30.61 1.59
N GLU A 266 16.99 31.78 1.13
CA GLU A 266 17.75 32.62 0.21
C GLU A 266 19.05 33.16 0.85
N LEU A 267 18.95 33.60 2.10
CA LEU A 267 20.12 34.06 2.87
C LEU A 267 21.09 32.92 3.14
N ALA A 268 20.58 31.72 3.46
CA ALA A 268 21.39 30.53 3.67
C ALA A 268 22.15 30.11 2.41
N MET A 269 21.52 30.21 1.24
CA MET A 269 22.17 29.94 -0.04
C MET A 269 23.27 30.94 -0.33
N LYS A 270 23.01 32.26 -0.19
CA LYS A 270 24.03 33.29 -0.36
C LYS A 270 25.21 33.11 0.58
N LYS A 271 24.94 32.87 1.88
CA LYS A 271 25.99 32.59 2.89
C LYS A 271 26.81 31.36 2.52
N SER A 272 26.17 30.28 2.04
CA SER A 272 26.86 29.05 1.62
C SER A 272 27.86 29.32 0.49
N ILE A 273 27.45 30.12 -0.49
CA ILE A 273 28.31 30.51 -1.63
C ILE A 273 29.52 31.31 -1.17
N GLU A 274 29.33 32.31 -0.29
CA GLU A 274 30.41 33.13 0.26
C GLU A 274 31.42 32.27 1.02
N ILE A 275 30.95 31.36 1.89
CA ILE A 275 31.82 30.49 2.67
C ILE A 275 32.62 29.54 1.75
N PHE A 276 31.95 28.91 0.77
CA PHE A 276 32.65 28.03 -0.18
C PHE A 276 33.68 28.79 -1.01
N LYS A 277 33.34 30.03 -1.45
CA LYS A 277 34.27 30.87 -2.20
C LYS A 277 35.56 31.13 -1.39
N VAL A 278 35.42 31.60 -0.15
CA VAL A 278 36.56 31.85 0.73
C VAL A 278 37.39 30.58 0.94
N LYS A 279 36.76 29.45 1.24
CA LYS A 279 37.45 28.17 1.45
C LYS A 279 38.19 27.67 0.20
N ILE A 280 37.68 27.92 -1.01
CA ILE A 280 38.35 27.55 -2.26
C ILE A 280 39.57 28.46 -2.48
N GLU A 281 39.45 29.77 -2.26
CA GLU A 281 40.57 30.74 -2.36
C GLU A 281 41.66 30.42 -1.36
N GLU A 282 41.33 30.12 -0.09
CA GLU A 282 42.29 29.71 0.94
C GLU A 282 42.99 28.39 0.59
N ALA A 283 42.27 27.39 0.08
CA ALA A 283 42.85 26.08 -0.27
C ALA A 283 43.75 26.12 -1.51
N ASN A 284 43.63 27.15 -2.35
CA ASN A 284 44.49 27.35 -3.53
C ASN A 284 45.67 28.27 -3.24
N ALA A 285 45.69 29.00 -2.10
CA ALA A 285 46.78 29.86 -1.68
C ALA A 285 47.92 29.11 -0.94
N VAL A 286 47.67 27.86 -0.59
CA VAL A 286 48.64 26.95 0.06
C VAL A 286 49.21 25.99 -0.98
#